data_34b6c1beee1e892b6d33cb70adf56a09
#
_entry.id   34b6c1beee1e892b6d33cb70adf56a09
#
_cell.length_a   1.000
_cell.length_b   1.000
_cell.length_c   1.000
_cell.angle_alpha   90.00
_cell.angle_beta   90.00
_cell.angle_gamma   90.00
#
_symmetry.space_group_name_H-M   'P 1'
#
loop_
_entity.id
_entity.type
_entity.pdbx_description
1 polymer ?
#
loop_
_entity_poly.entity_id
_entity_poly.type
_entity_poly.pdbx_seq_one_letter_code
_entity_poly.pdbx_strand_id
1 'polypeptide(L)'
;MMKEIMRMTEEVIEKELELACEEHGNEFASSHEAYAVIKEEYEEAREEIERVGTNLNRFWNSIKWNLPENYDEFLKWVYKNALRGACELIQTAAMAKKACGEKGDLLTEHRKSKDLLGAIAEDEDAPEDFEFYDVLFDDEDI
;
A
#
# COMPACT_ATOMS: atom_id res chain seq x y z
N MET A 1 -19.36 2.67 -6.10
CA MET A 1 -18.90 2.14 -4.79
C MET A 1 -17.39 2.30 -4.62
N MET A 2 -16.56 1.81 -5.52
CA MET A 2 -15.08 1.95 -5.41
C MET A 2 -14.62 3.40 -5.29
N LYS A 3 -15.14 4.31 -6.13
CA LYS A 3 -14.81 5.74 -6.08
C LYS A 3 -15.13 6.39 -4.73
N GLU A 4 -16.23 6.01 -4.10
CA GLU A 4 -16.60 6.54 -2.79
C GLU A 4 -15.67 6.00 -1.69
N ILE A 5 -15.31 4.72 -1.74
CA ILE A 5 -14.34 4.13 -0.81
C ILE A 5 -12.98 4.80 -0.97
N MET A 6 -12.52 5.03 -2.20
CA MET A 6 -11.26 5.73 -2.47
C MET A 6 -11.27 7.14 -1.89
N ARG A 7 -12.33 7.92 -2.13
CA ARG A 7 -12.46 9.28 -1.57
C ARG A 7 -12.37 9.28 -0.03
N MET A 8 -13.11 8.39 0.61
CA MET A 8 -13.07 8.26 2.07
C MET A 8 -11.69 7.83 2.56
N THR A 9 -11.03 6.93 1.84
CA THR A 9 -9.68 6.47 2.17
C THR A 9 -8.65 7.59 2.01
N GLU A 10 -8.76 8.41 0.97
CA GLU A 10 -7.91 9.59 0.79
C GLU A 10 -8.03 10.58 1.95
N GLU A 11 -9.24 10.81 2.46
CA GLU A 11 -9.45 11.66 3.64
C GLU A 11 -8.75 11.09 4.90
N VAL A 12 -8.75 9.77 5.06
CA VAL A 12 -8.03 9.12 6.16
C VAL A 12 -6.52 9.20 5.97
N ILE A 13 -6.01 9.02 4.76
CA ILE A 13 -4.58 9.17 4.43
C ILE A 13 -4.11 10.60 4.74
N GLU A 14 -4.89 11.63 4.40
CA GLU A 14 -4.55 13.03 4.73
C GLU A 14 -4.44 13.24 6.23
N LYS A 15 -5.35 12.70 7.01
CA LYS A 15 -5.30 12.79 8.49
C LYS A 15 -4.08 12.08 9.05
N GLU A 16 -3.76 10.90 8.56
CA GLU A 16 -2.56 10.15 8.97
C GLU A 16 -1.28 10.92 8.63
N LEU A 17 -1.24 11.54 7.45
CA LEU A 17 -0.14 12.39 7.04
C LEU A 17 0.02 13.62 7.95
N GLU A 18 -1.06 14.31 8.29
CA GLU A 18 -1.05 15.43 9.24
C GLU A 18 -0.46 15.03 10.59
N LEU A 19 -0.94 13.92 11.16
CA LEU A 19 -0.44 13.39 12.43
C LEU A 19 1.04 13.02 12.38
N ALA A 20 1.47 12.34 11.32
CA ALA A 20 2.87 11.98 11.13
C ALA A 20 3.77 13.21 10.97
N CYS A 21 3.31 14.25 10.26
CA CYS A 21 4.06 15.50 10.11
C CYS A 21 4.14 16.30 11.43
N GLU A 22 3.10 16.31 12.25
CA GLU A 22 3.10 16.93 13.57
C GLU A 22 4.10 16.25 14.51
N GLU A 23 4.20 14.93 14.45
CA GLU A 23 5.07 14.14 15.32
C GLU A 23 6.53 14.11 14.87
N HIS A 24 6.79 14.00 13.57
CA HIS A 24 8.11 13.73 12.99
C HIS A 24 8.61 14.78 12.00
N GLY A 25 7.88 15.90 11.82
CA GLY A 25 8.19 16.95 10.84
C GLY A 25 7.69 16.64 9.44
N ASN A 26 7.75 17.67 8.58
CA ASN A 26 7.13 17.64 7.25
C ASN A 26 7.96 16.94 6.17
N GLU A 27 9.23 16.69 6.44
CA GLU A 27 10.17 16.14 5.46
C GLU A 27 10.99 15.00 6.06
N PHE A 28 11.39 14.06 5.23
CA PHE A 28 12.41 13.09 5.57
C PHE A 28 13.81 13.72 5.45
N ALA A 29 14.74 13.28 6.27
CA ALA A 29 16.13 13.74 6.22
C ALA A 29 16.84 13.32 4.93
N SER A 30 16.41 12.20 4.33
CA SER A 30 16.98 11.69 3.08
C SER A 30 15.99 10.74 2.37
N SER A 31 16.27 10.46 1.10
CA SER A 31 15.54 9.43 0.36
C SER A 31 15.73 8.02 0.92
N HIS A 32 16.87 7.76 1.58
CA HIS A 32 17.11 6.48 2.25
C HIS A 32 16.23 6.31 3.48
N GLU A 33 16.04 7.37 4.26
CA GLU A 33 15.12 7.36 5.40
C GLU A 33 13.66 7.17 4.91
N ALA A 34 13.25 7.92 3.89
CA ALA A 34 11.92 7.77 3.28
C ALA A 34 11.68 6.32 2.82
N TYR A 35 12.62 5.73 2.10
CA TYR A 35 12.53 4.34 1.65
C TYR A 35 12.40 3.38 2.83
N ALA A 36 13.23 3.53 3.86
CA ALA A 36 13.21 2.63 5.01
C ALA A 36 11.85 2.66 5.73
N VAL A 37 11.30 3.84 5.96
CA VAL A 37 9.98 4.01 6.61
C VAL A 37 8.86 3.43 5.75
N ILE A 38 8.81 3.77 4.47
CA ILE A 38 7.78 3.27 3.55
C ILE A 38 7.85 1.74 3.44
N LYS A 39 9.06 1.20 3.39
CA LYS A 39 9.28 -0.25 3.33
C LYS A 39 8.81 -0.96 4.59
N GLU A 40 9.06 -0.40 5.77
CA GLU A 40 8.61 -0.94 7.05
C GLU A 40 7.08 -1.07 7.07
N GLU A 41 6.35 0.01 6.77
CA GLU A 41 4.88 0.02 6.71
C GLU A 41 4.34 -0.99 5.66
N TYR A 42 5.00 -1.09 4.52
CA TYR A 42 4.65 -2.07 3.50
C TYR A 42 4.87 -3.51 3.97
N GLU A 43 5.97 -3.80 4.65
CA GLU A 43 6.26 -5.14 5.17
C GLU A 43 5.24 -5.55 6.25
N GLU A 44 4.83 -4.63 7.12
CA GLU A 44 3.77 -4.85 8.11
C GLU A 44 2.42 -5.13 7.43
N ALA A 45 2.07 -4.36 6.39
CA ALA A 45 0.87 -4.63 5.59
C ALA A 45 0.90 -6.03 4.95
N ARG A 46 2.05 -6.42 4.40
CA ARG A 46 2.23 -7.72 3.77
C ARG A 46 2.04 -8.87 4.76
N GLU A 47 2.56 -8.74 5.97
CA GLU A 47 2.37 -9.74 7.03
C GLU A 47 0.88 -9.93 7.36
N GLU A 48 0.13 -8.84 7.48
CA GLU A 48 -1.31 -8.93 7.73
C GLU A 48 -2.08 -9.55 6.56
N ILE A 49 -1.69 -9.26 5.32
CA ILE A 49 -2.27 -9.88 4.11
C ILE A 49 -1.99 -11.39 4.10
N GLU A 50 -0.78 -11.83 4.46
CA GLU A 50 -0.43 -13.24 4.58
C GLU A 50 -1.27 -13.95 5.65
N ARG A 51 -1.53 -13.29 6.78
CA ARG A 51 -2.42 -13.79 7.84
C ARG A 51 -3.87 -13.94 7.36
N VAL A 52 -4.36 -13.00 6.54
CA VAL A 52 -5.67 -13.11 5.89
C VAL A 52 -5.72 -14.40 5.05
N GLY A 53 -4.73 -14.64 4.21
CA GLY A 53 -4.63 -15.84 3.39
C GLY A 53 -4.61 -17.13 4.22
N THR A 54 -3.83 -17.15 5.30
CA THR A 54 -3.76 -18.29 6.23
C THR A 54 -5.13 -18.59 6.85
N ASN A 55 -5.84 -17.58 7.33
CA ASN A 55 -7.15 -17.77 7.95
C ASN A 55 -8.25 -18.13 6.94
N LEU A 56 -8.17 -17.64 5.70
CA LEU A 56 -9.04 -18.10 4.61
C LEU A 56 -8.81 -19.59 4.31
N ASN A 57 -7.57 -20.05 4.30
CA ASN A 57 -7.26 -21.48 4.12
C ASN A 57 -7.80 -22.34 5.28
N ARG A 58 -7.69 -21.86 6.51
CA ARG A 58 -8.28 -22.52 7.68
C ARG A 58 -9.79 -22.59 7.60
N PHE A 59 -10.44 -21.51 7.19
CA PHE A 59 -11.87 -21.46 6.96
C PHE A 59 -12.27 -22.45 5.87
N TRP A 60 -11.58 -22.48 4.73
CA TRP A 60 -11.83 -23.45 3.66
C TRP A 60 -11.68 -24.90 4.14
N ASN A 61 -10.65 -25.20 4.92
CA ASN A 61 -10.46 -26.53 5.51
C ASN A 61 -11.62 -26.90 6.43
N SER A 62 -12.11 -25.96 7.25
CA SER A 62 -13.27 -26.18 8.11
C SER A 62 -14.53 -26.48 7.31
N ILE A 63 -14.73 -25.86 6.14
CA ILE A 63 -15.82 -26.19 5.23
C ILE A 63 -15.68 -27.61 4.70
N LYS A 64 -14.50 -27.98 4.20
CA LYS A 64 -14.24 -29.32 3.65
C LYS A 64 -14.44 -30.44 4.69
N TRP A 65 -14.08 -30.19 5.93
CA TRP A 65 -14.23 -31.14 7.03
C TRP A 65 -15.57 -31.04 7.76
N ASN A 66 -16.46 -30.15 7.31
CA ASN A 66 -17.79 -29.91 7.90
C ASN A 66 -17.71 -29.61 9.42
N LEU A 67 -16.89 -28.62 9.76
CA LEU A 67 -16.67 -28.12 11.13
C LEU A 67 -17.20 -26.69 11.29
N PRO A 68 -18.53 -26.48 11.25
CA PRO A 68 -19.13 -25.14 11.26
C PRO A 68 -18.87 -24.37 12.58
N GLU A 69 -18.55 -25.04 13.65
CA GLU A 69 -18.18 -24.44 14.93
C GLU A 69 -16.92 -23.58 14.87
N ASN A 70 -16.05 -23.78 13.87
CA ASN A 70 -14.82 -23.04 13.68
C ASN A 70 -14.95 -21.84 12.72
N TYR A 71 -16.06 -21.72 11.99
CA TYR A 71 -16.23 -20.71 10.94
C TYR A 71 -16.09 -19.29 11.47
N ASP A 72 -16.82 -18.98 12.53
CA ASP A 72 -16.84 -17.63 13.11
C ASP A 72 -15.47 -17.20 13.62
N GLU A 73 -14.68 -18.09 14.18
CA GLU A 73 -13.36 -17.79 14.67
C GLU A 73 -12.42 -17.38 13.51
N PHE A 74 -12.37 -18.16 12.44
CA PHE A 74 -11.52 -17.86 11.30
C PHE A 74 -11.99 -16.62 10.54
N LEU A 75 -13.28 -16.41 10.39
CA LEU A 75 -13.84 -15.21 9.78
C LEU A 75 -13.53 -13.95 10.60
N LYS A 76 -13.57 -14.02 11.91
CA LYS A 76 -13.14 -12.91 12.80
C LYS A 76 -11.66 -12.57 12.60
N TRP A 77 -10.82 -13.57 12.45
CA TRP A 77 -9.40 -13.35 12.18
C TRP A 77 -9.15 -12.77 10.79
N VAL A 78 -9.88 -13.23 9.77
CA VAL A 78 -9.87 -12.63 8.43
C VAL A 78 -10.22 -11.14 8.52
N TYR A 79 -11.31 -10.79 9.22
CA TYR A 79 -11.71 -9.40 9.41
C TYR A 79 -10.61 -8.57 10.12
N LYS A 80 -10.10 -9.05 11.24
CA LYS A 80 -9.09 -8.33 12.02
C LYS A 80 -7.79 -8.10 11.23
N ASN A 81 -7.31 -9.14 10.57
CA ASN A 81 -6.07 -9.02 9.79
C ASN A 81 -6.26 -8.13 8.56
N ALA A 82 -7.40 -8.21 7.88
CA ALA A 82 -7.74 -7.33 6.77
C ALA A 82 -7.82 -5.86 7.21
N LEU A 83 -8.44 -5.59 8.36
CA LEU A 83 -8.52 -4.23 8.92
C LEU A 83 -7.12 -3.69 9.26
N ARG A 84 -6.28 -4.48 9.92
CA ARG A 84 -4.90 -4.08 10.23
C ARG A 84 -4.09 -3.84 8.96
N GLY A 85 -4.16 -4.76 7.99
CA GLY A 85 -3.47 -4.60 6.72
C GLY A 85 -3.92 -3.34 5.96
N ALA A 86 -5.20 -3.00 5.99
CA ALA A 86 -5.71 -1.75 5.43
C ALA A 86 -5.12 -0.52 6.15
N CYS A 87 -4.99 -0.55 7.48
CA CYS A 87 -4.35 0.53 8.23
C CYS A 87 -2.89 0.71 7.86
N GLU A 88 -2.11 -0.37 7.77
CA GLU A 88 -0.70 -0.33 7.36
C GLU A 88 -0.54 0.19 5.91
N LEU A 89 -1.44 -0.16 5.00
CA LEU A 89 -1.45 0.39 3.65
C LEU A 89 -1.80 1.88 3.62
N ILE A 90 -2.67 2.35 4.50
CA ILE A 90 -2.95 3.78 4.67
C ILE A 90 -1.70 4.51 5.16
N GLN A 91 -0.97 3.97 6.12
CA GLN A 91 0.32 4.51 6.58
C GLN A 91 1.36 4.49 5.47
N THR A 92 1.47 3.41 4.72
CA THR A 92 2.32 3.32 3.53
C THR A 92 2.03 4.45 2.54
N ALA A 93 0.76 4.69 2.22
CA ALA A 93 0.33 5.75 1.31
C ALA A 93 0.65 7.15 1.86
N ALA A 94 0.42 7.39 3.16
CA ALA A 94 0.74 8.65 3.82
C ALA A 94 2.26 8.93 3.79
N MET A 95 3.09 7.93 4.06
CA MET A 95 4.55 8.07 4.01
C MET A 95 5.07 8.27 2.59
N ALA A 96 4.49 7.60 1.61
CA ALA A 96 4.82 7.84 0.20
C ALA A 96 4.45 9.28 -0.23
N LYS A 97 3.30 9.78 0.19
CA LYS A 97 2.87 11.16 -0.06
C LYS A 97 3.79 12.16 0.64
N LYS A 98 4.18 11.92 1.88
CA LYS A 98 5.19 12.73 2.59
C LYS A 98 6.51 12.79 1.83
N ALA A 99 6.98 11.67 1.29
CA ALA A 99 8.20 11.61 0.51
C ALA A 99 8.13 12.39 -0.81
N CYS A 100 6.95 12.47 -1.43
CA CYS A 100 6.72 13.28 -2.63
C CYS A 100 6.73 14.79 -2.36
N GLY A 101 6.49 15.22 -1.11
CA GLY A 101 6.33 16.62 -0.73
C GLY A 101 4.92 17.17 -1.04
N GLU A 102 4.50 18.19 -0.27
CA GLU A 102 3.13 18.73 -0.31
C GLU A 102 2.77 19.46 -1.62
N LYS A 103 3.74 19.74 -2.48
CA LYS A 103 3.55 20.58 -3.68
C LYS A 103 3.40 19.80 -4.98
N GLY A 104 3.54 18.49 -4.94
CA GLY A 104 3.38 17.64 -6.11
C GLY A 104 1.92 17.27 -6.31
N ASP A 105 1.29 17.72 -7.38
CA ASP A 105 0.21 16.97 -7.98
C ASP A 105 0.79 15.61 -8.37
N LEU A 106 0.45 14.58 -7.60
CA LEU A 106 0.94 13.21 -7.80
C LEU A 106 0.73 12.72 -9.24
N LEU A 107 -0.31 13.22 -9.92
CA LEU A 107 -0.60 12.91 -11.31
C LEU A 107 0.35 13.63 -12.28
N THR A 108 0.77 14.84 -11.98
CA THR A 108 1.73 15.60 -12.81
C THR A 108 3.15 15.05 -12.65
N GLU A 109 3.50 14.60 -11.45
CA GLU A 109 4.79 13.95 -11.19
C GLU A 109 4.85 12.53 -11.77
N HIS A 110 3.73 11.85 -11.83
CA HIS A 110 3.64 10.55 -12.49
C HIS A 110 3.96 10.65 -14.00
N ARG A 111 3.58 11.74 -14.68
CA ARG A 111 3.98 12.01 -16.07
C ARG A 111 5.48 12.22 -16.20
N LYS A 112 6.09 12.96 -15.27
CA LYS A 112 7.56 13.18 -15.25
C LYS A 112 8.31 11.88 -14.93
N SER A 113 7.79 11.03 -14.06
CA SER A 113 8.41 9.75 -13.76
C SER A 113 8.28 8.76 -14.91
N LYS A 114 7.24 8.84 -15.76
CA LYS A 114 7.15 8.07 -17.00
C LYS A 114 8.31 8.40 -17.96
N ASP A 115 8.64 9.67 -18.12
CA ASP A 115 9.78 10.10 -18.95
C ASP A 115 11.11 9.67 -18.34
N LEU A 116 11.24 9.71 -17.01
CA LEU A 116 12.44 9.28 -16.29
C LEU A 116 12.60 7.75 -16.31
N LEU A 117 11.52 7.01 -16.17
CA LEU A 117 11.49 5.54 -16.26
C LEU A 117 11.76 5.08 -17.70
N GLY A 118 11.32 5.81 -18.72
CA GLY A 118 11.68 5.60 -20.09
C GLY A 118 13.19 5.76 -20.33
N ALA A 119 13.81 6.78 -19.73
CA ALA A 119 15.25 7.01 -19.80
C ALA A 119 16.07 5.92 -19.07
N ILE A 120 15.56 5.37 -17.94
CA ILE A 120 16.21 4.28 -17.20
C ILE A 120 16.08 2.94 -17.96
N ALA A 121 14.96 2.70 -18.64
CA ALA A 121 14.76 1.49 -19.43
C ALA A 121 15.65 1.43 -20.70
N GLU A 122 16.18 2.57 -21.16
CA GLU A 122 17.16 2.67 -22.26
C GLU A 122 18.61 2.52 -21.77
N ASP A 123 18.83 2.45 -20.44
CA ASP A 123 20.14 2.24 -19.85
C ASP A 123 20.50 0.75 -19.93
N GLU A 124 21.50 0.41 -20.74
CA GLU A 124 21.99 -0.97 -20.92
C GLU A 124 22.58 -1.59 -19.63
N ASP A 125 22.86 -0.77 -18.63
CA ASP A 125 23.37 -1.16 -17.31
C ASP A 125 22.24 -1.34 -16.25
N ALA A 126 20.96 -1.21 -16.63
CA ALA A 126 19.84 -1.46 -15.72
C ALA A 126 19.82 -2.94 -15.30
N PRO A 127 19.62 -3.26 -14.00
CA PRO A 127 19.59 -4.65 -13.55
C PRO A 127 18.49 -5.42 -14.26
N GLU A 128 18.80 -6.66 -14.71
CA GLU A 128 17.89 -7.54 -15.46
C GLU A 128 16.57 -7.86 -14.70
N ASP A 129 16.56 -7.65 -13.39
CA ASP A 129 15.41 -7.90 -12.50
C ASP A 129 14.49 -6.68 -12.37
N PHE A 130 14.78 -5.59 -13.09
CA PHE A 130 13.92 -4.43 -13.13
C PHE A 130 12.71 -4.74 -14.03
N GLU A 131 11.78 -5.55 -13.50
CA GLU A 131 10.48 -5.72 -14.12
C GLU A 131 9.73 -4.39 -14.03
N PHE A 132 9.57 -3.75 -15.17
CA PHE A 132 8.59 -2.71 -15.36
C PHE A 132 7.22 -3.33 -15.11
N TYR A 133 6.74 -3.24 -13.88
CA TYR A 133 5.32 -3.30 -13.68
C TYR A 133 4.77 -2.04 -14.34
N ASP A 134 4.27 -2.19 -15.54
CA ASP A 134 3.33 -1.29 -16.13
C ASP A 134 2.11 -1.25 -15.20
N VAL A 135 2.25 -0.53 -14.10
CA VAL A 135 1.11 -0.06 -13.33
C VAL A 135 0.56 1.09 -14.15
N LEU A 136 0.06 0.72 -15.32
CA LEU A 136 -0.89 1.51 -16.06
C LEU A 136 -2.15 1.55 -15.21
N PHE A 137 -2.22 2.53 -14.33
CA PHE A 137 -3.51 3.09 -14.01
C PHE A 137 -3.98 3.72 -15.33
N ASP A 138 -4.69 2.93 -16.12
CA ASP A 138 -5.50 3.50 -17.18
C ASP A 138 -6.44 4.50 -16.50
N ASP A 139 -6.32 5.77 -16.85
CA ASP A 139 -7.17 6.85 -16.35
C ASP A 139 -8.67 6.60 -16.62
N GLU A 140 -8.99 5.53 -17.35
CA GLU A 140 -10.35 5.08 -17.65
C GLU A 140 -10.96 4.19 -16.56
N ASP A 141 -10.17 3.60 -15.65
CA ASP A 141 -10.63 2.69 -14.60
C ASP A 141 -10.79 3.36 -13.21
N ILE A 142 -10.53 4.66 -13.12
CA ILE A 142 -10.70 5.44 -11.89
C ILE A 142 -12.02 6.23 -11.93
#